data_7beda7831de3474c217ca019e028610f
#
_entry.id   7beda7831de3474c217ca019e028610f
#
_cell.length_a   1.000
_cell.length_b   1.000
_cell.length_c   1.000
_cell.angle_alpha   90.00
_cell.angle_beta   90.00
_cell.angle_gamma   90.00
#
_symmetry.space_group_name_H-M   'P 1'
#
loop_
_entity.id
_entity.type
_entity.pdbx_description
1 polymer ?
#
loop_
_entity_poly.entity_id
_entity_poly.type
_entity_poly.pdbx_seq_one_letter_code
_entity_poly.pdbx_strand_id
1 'polypeptide(L)'
;MKKILISPFLFVLIQACGNKKEIYDASGSFEADEVVVSSELGGQLLQLNVEEGDSLSSGQIVGVVDSTSLALQKQQVNATIASLSEKTNNVQPQVELLQKQLLVQQSQLKNLMHEKERTERLVRADAATAKQLDDINSQIDVLNSQMQVTQQQIAVQKNNITTQNRSILSEAGPLKKQAAQVQEQISKTKIVNPVNGTVITKYTEQGEITSPGKALYKIADLSYLNLRAYVTGAQLSQIKLGQQVNVLIDDGAKKYRTYTGTIIWISNKAEFTPKTIQTKEERANLVYATKIKVKNDGYLKIGMYGEVQLQNNK
;
A
#
# COMPACT_ATOMS: atom_id res chain seq x y z
N MET A 1 -84.68 69.55 -18.34
CA MET A 1 -84.67 68.12 -18.41
C MET A 1 -83.53 67.66 -19.36
N LYS A 2 -82.34 67.42 -18.86
CA LYS A 2 -81.21 66.90 -19.67
C LYS A 2 -80.87 65.50 -19.21
N LYS A 3 -81.09 64.52 -20.06
CA LYS A 3 -80.70 63.14 -19.81
C LYS A 3 -79.23 62.97 -20.17
N ILE A 4 -78.44 62.62 -19.20
CA ILE A 4 -77.04 62.24 -19.39
C ILE A 4 -77.01 60.76 -19.61
N LEU A 5 -76.57 60.29 -20.82
CA LEU A 5 -76.27 58.88 -21.14
C LEU A 5 -74.85 58.64 -20.66
N ILE A 6 -74.73 57.77 -19.67
CA ILE A 6 -73.43 57.23 -19.22
C ILE A 6 -73.20 55.86 -19.95
N SER A 7 -72.24 55.88 -20.87
CA SER A 7 -71.76 54.64 -21.54
C SER A 7 -70.76 53.89 -20.63
N PRO A 8 -70.92 52.62 -20.33
CA PRO A 8 -69.90 51.87 -19.59
C PRO A 8 -68.85 51.38 -20.57
N PHE A 9 -67.68 51.99 -20.56
CA PHE A 9 -66.48 51.48 -21.22
C PHE A 9 -65.92 50.34 -20.41
N LEU A 10 -66.27 49.07 -20.80
CA LEU A 10 -65.81 47.84 -20.17
C LEU A 10 -64.32 47.62 -20.56
N PHE A 11 -63.40 47.94 -19.66
CA PHE A 11 -61.99 47.70 -19.82
C PHE A 11 -61.65 46.27 -19.48
N VAL A 12 -61.57 45.42 -20.53
CA VAL A 12 -61.12 44.02 -20.39
C VAL A 12 -59.61 43.99 -20.27
N LEU A 13 -59.11 43.97 -19.01
CA LEU A 13 -57.73 43.62 -18.70
C LEU A 13 -57.50 42.13 -18.95
N ILE A 14 -57.00 41.78 -20.13
CA ILE A 14 -56.46 40.44 -20.41
C ILE A 14 -55.15 40.36 -19.63
N GLN A 15 -55.19 39.74 -18.46
CA GLN A 15 -53.99 39.28 -17.78
C GLN A 15 -53.40 38.13 -18.63
N ALA A 16 -52.44 38.45 -19.47
CA ALA A 16 -51.52 37.47 -20.07
C ALA A 16 -50.61 36.96 -18.94
N CYS A 17 -51.03 35.89 -18.21
CA CYS A 17 -50.15 35.01 -17.47
C CYS A 17 -49.27 34.31 -18.50
N GLY A 18 -48.16 34.92 -18.84
CA GLY A 18 -47.13 34.28 -19.59
C GLY A 18 -46.56 33.15 -18.72
N ASN A 19 -46.96 31.93 -19.02
CA ASN A 19 -46.31 30.71 -18.51
C ASN A 19 -44.86 30.80 -18.99
N LYS A 20 -43.92 31.24 -18.14
CA LYS A 20 -42.50 31.13 -18.40
C LYS A 20 -42.18 29.62 -18.50
N LYS A 21 -42.09 29.12 -19.73
CA LYS A 21 -41.55 27.79 -19.97
C LYS A 21 -40.20 27.72 -19.33
N GLU A 22 -40.05 26.88 -18.33
CA GLU A 22 -38.71 26.59 -17.75
C GLU A 22 -37.83 26.12 -18.89
N ILE A 23 -36.65 26.72 -19.00
CA ILE A 23 -35.71 26.50 -20.11
C ILE A 23 -34.94 25.19 -19.90
N TYR A 24 -35.09 24.57 -18.73
CA TYR A 24 -34.37 23.35 -18.32
C TYR A 24 -35.33 22.22 -17.89
N ASP A 25 -34.85 21.02 -18.02
CA ASP A 25 -35.59 19.78 -17.71
C ASP A 25 -35.22 19.22 -16.32
N ALA A 26 -34.01 19.42 -15.86
CA ALA A 26 -33.52 18.97 -14.57
C ALA A 26 -32.48 19.95 -14.00
N SER A 27 -32.20 19.86 -12.72
CA SER A 27 -31.22 20.71 -12.07
C SER A 27 -30.51 19.98 -10.95
N GLY A 28 -29.32 20.44 -10.59
CA GLY A 28 -28.53 19.83 -9.53
C GLY A 28 -27.25 20.60 -9.18
N SER A 29 -26.33 19.97 -8.51
CA SER A 29 -25.05 20.54 -8.12
C SER A 29 -23.88 19.70 -8.62
N PHE A 30 -22.76 20.37 -8.88
CA PHE A 30 -21.53 19.71 -9.28
C PHE A 30 -20.84 19.05 -8.08
N GLU A 31 -20.43 17.82 -8.28
CA GLU A 31 -19.66 17.00 -7.34
C GLU A 31 -18.35 16.54 -8.02
N ALA A 32 -17.33 16.26 -7.22
CA ALA A 32 -16.12 15.54 -7.66
C ALA A 32 -16.00 14.22 -6.93
N ASP A 33 -15.27 13.29 -7.52
CA ASP A 33 -14.87 12.07 -6.82
C ASP A 33 -13.68 12.42 -5.91
N GLU A 34 -13.96 12.53 -4.62
CA GLU A 34 -13.01 12.99 -3.60
C GLU A 34 -12.32 11.80 -2.93
N VAL A 35 -11.00 11.88 -2.78
CA VAL A 35 -10.19 10.92 -2.03
C VAL A 35 -9.65 11.59 -0.77
N VAL A 36 -9.92 11.01 0.39
CA VAL A 36 -9.34 11.45 1.66
C VAL A 36 -8.04 10.70 1.89
N VAL A 37 -6.93 11.43 1.90
CA VAL A 37 -5.62 10.89 2.19
C VAL A 37 -5.41 10.94 3.70
N SER A 38 -5.17 9.77 4.30
CA SER A 38 -5.03 9.59 5.74
C SER A 38 -3.67 9.04 6.09
N SER A 39 -3.21 9.29 7.31
CA SER A 39 -1.97 8.70 7.82
C SER A 39 -2.13 7.19 8.05
N GLU A 40 -1.15 6.40 7.62
CA GLU A 40 -1.10 4.96 7.90
C GLU A 40 -0.49 4.66 9.28
N LEU A 41 0.30 5.58 9.82
CA LEU A 41 1.01 5.41 11.09
C LEU A 41 0.81 6.61 12.02
N GLY A 42 0.99 6.35 13.31
CA GLY A 42 1.01 7.38 14.35
C GLY A 42 2.41 7.97 14.54
N GLY A 43 2.45 9.26 14.87
CA GLY A 43 3.67 9.98 15.16
C GLY A 43 3.52 11.48 14.89
N GLN A 44 4.59 12.24 15.14
CA GLN A 44 4.61 13.65 14.79
C GLN A 44 4.79 13.83 13.28
N LEU A 45 4.01 14.69 12.67
CA LEU A 45 4.11 15.05 11.27
C LEU A 45 5.28 16.03 11.08
N LEU A 46 6.44 15.50 10.70
CA LEU A 46 7.67 16.31 10.54
C LEU A 46 7.58 17.27 9.34
N GLN A 47 6.88 16.85 8.30
CA GLN A 47 6.71 17.61 7.07
C GLN A 47 5.38 17.26 6.42
N LEU A 48 4.68 18.29 5.92
CA LEU A 48 3.50 18.16 5.07
C LEU A 48 3.49 19.32 4.07
N ASN A 49 3.95 19.05 2.85
CA ASN A 49 4.08 20.03 1.76
C ASN A 49 2.82 19.95 0.88
N VAL A 50 1.70 20.38 1.45
CA VAL A 50 0.40 20.38 0.80
C VAL A 50 -0.35 21.62 1.24
N GLU A 51 -0.84 22.40 0.26
CA GLU A 51 -1.73 23.50 0.49
C GLU A 51 -3.01 23.34 -0.33
N GLU A 52 -4.12 23.95 0.12
CA GLU A 52 -5.37 23.95 -0.63
C GLU A 52 -5.19 24.64 -1.98
N GLY A 53 -5.61 23.97 -3.05
CA GLY A 53 -5.42 24.43 -4.42
C GLY A 53 -4.19 23.85 -5.13
N ASP A 54 -3.28 23.18 -4.42
CA ASP A 54 -2.11 22.53 -5.02
C ASP A 54 -2.52 21.39 -5.95
N SER A 55 -1.83 21.28 -7.07
CA SER A 55 -1.96 20.14 -8.00
C SER A 55 -0.89 19.10 -7.70
N LEU A 56 -1.31 17.90 -7.33
CA LEU A 56 -0.41 16.78 -6.97
C LEU A 56 -0.54 15.64 -7.96
N SER A 57 0.60 14.95 -8.17
CA SER A 57 0.65 13.73 -8.99
C SER A 57 0.54 12.48 -8.13
N SER A 58 0.00 11.40 -8.72
CA SER A 58 0.00 10.08 -8.10
C SER A 58 1.43 9.59 -7.86
N GLY A 59 1.70 9.04 -6.68
CA GLY A 59 3.02 8.59 -6.26
C GLY A 59 3.94 9.69 -5.70
N GLN A 60 3.52 10.95 -5.70
CA GLN A 60 4.27 12.06 -5.12
C GLN A 60 4.32 11.94 -3.60
N ILE A 61 5.52 12.03 -3.02
CA ILE A 61 5.69 12.11 -1.56
C ILE A 61 5.40 13.55 -1.14
N VAL A 62 4.41 13.73 -0.28
CA VAL A 62 3.92 15.03 0.15
C VAL A 62 4.17 15.32 1.63
N GLY A 63 4.59 14.32 2.40
CA GLY A 63 4.86 14.50 3.82
C GLY A 63 5.61 13.32 4.42
N VAL A 64 6.04 13.50 5.67
CA VAL A 64 6.76 12.49 6.44
C VAL A 64 6.34 12.54 7.90
N VAL A 65 5.99 11.39 8.45
CA VAL A 65 5.75 11.17 9.89
C VAL A 65 7.08 10.74 10.53
N ASP A 66 7.32 11.09 11.77
CA ASP A 66 8.53 10.72 12.51
C ASP A 66 8.70 9.18 12.57
N SER A 67 9.82 8.72 12.04
CA SER A 67 10.21 7.31 11.99
C SER A 67 11.37 6.96 12.93
N THR A 68 11.80 7.88 13.77
CA THR A 68 13.01 7.71 14.61
C THR A 68 12.92 6.45 15.47
N SER A 69 11.81 6.22 16.15
CA SER A 69 11.59 5.02 16.97
C SER A 69 11.65 3.73 16.14
N LEU A 70 11.05 3.72 14.96
CA LEU A 70 11.08 2.57 14.04
C LEU A 70 12.49 2.32 13.50
N ALA A 71 13.23 3.38 13.17
CA ALA A 71 14.62 3.29 12.70
C ALA A 71 15.52 2.66 13.78
N LEU A 72 15.40 3.10 15.04
CA LEU A 72 16.12 2.52 16.17
C LEU A 72 15.74 1.05 16.40
N GLN A 73 14.46 0.72 16.32
CA GLN A 73 13.99 -0.68 16.44
C GLN A 73 14.59 -1.57 15.35
N LYS A 74 14.62 -1.11 14.09
CA LYS A 74 15.26 -1.83 12.99
C LYS A 74 16.76 -2.03 13.26
N GLN A 75 17.43 -0.98 13.73
CA GLN A 75 18.85 -1.04 14.07
C GLN A 75 19.12 -2.06 15.17
N GLN A 76 18.29 -2.11 16.21
CA GLN A 76 18.37 -3.10 17.29
C GLN A 76 18.25 -4.53 16.77
N VAL A 77 17.25 -4.80 15.91
CA VAL A 77 17.06 -6.13 15.28
C VAL A 77 18.29 -6.49 14.44
N ASN A 78 18.80 -5.57 13.65
CA ASN A 78 20.02 -5.80 12.84
C ASN A 78 21.25 -6.07 13.69
N ALA A 79 21.44 -5.37 14.81
CA ALA A 79 22.50 -5.64 15.75
C ALA A 79 22.39 -7.04 16.37
N THR A 80 21.17 -7.48 16.68
CA THR A 80 20.92 -8.85 17.15
C THR A 80 21.28 -9.89 16.08
N ILE A 81 20.93 -9.65 14.81
CA ILE A 81 21.31 -10.54 13.70
C ILE A 81 22.84 -10.61 13.57
N ALA A 82 23.54 -9.47 13.66
CA ALA A 82 24.99 -9.42 13.60
C ALA A 82 25.64 -10.23 14.74
N SER A 83 25.13 -10.09 15.97
CA SER A 83 25.64 -10.82 17.13
C SER A 83 25.51 -12.34 17.01
N LEU A 84 24.54 -12.86 16.23
CA LEU A 84 24.41 -14.30 15.99
C LEU A 84 25.59 -14.85 15.20
N SER A 85 26.12 -14.10 14.22
CA SER A 85 27.30 -14.51 13.47
C SER A 85 28.56 -14.52 14.32
N GLU A 86 28.67 -13.62 15.31
CA GLU A 86 29.79 -13.56 16.25
C GLU A 86 29.73 -14.72 17.27
N LYS A 87 28.55 -15.26 17.56
CA LYS A 87 28.37 -16.42 18.45
C LYS A 87 28.74 -17.75 17.80
N THR A 88 28.95 -17.79 16.49
CA THR A 88 29.36 -19.02 15.81
C THR A 88 30.79 -19.41 16.19
N ASN A 89 30.99 -20.69 16.53
CA ASN A 89 32.27 -21.21 16.91
C ASN A 89 33.12 -21.56 15.68
N ASN A 90 34.42 -21.21 15.74
CA ASN A 90 35.37 -21.67 14.77
C ASN A 90 35.79 -23.11 15.11
N VAL A 91 35.51 -24.05 14.20
CA VAL A 91 35.85 -25.46 14.35
C VAL A 91 37.36 -25.74 14.19
N GLN A 92 38.07 -24.82 13.53
CA GLN A 92 39.43 -25.05 13.03
C GLN A 92 40.45 -25.41 14.13
N PRO A 93 40.55 -24.72 15.27
CA PRO A 93 41.59 -25.01 16.27
C PRO A 93 41.46 -26.41 16.88
N GLN A 94 40.23 -26.86 17.16
CA GLN A 94 40.00 -28.19 17.79
C GLN A 94 40.24 -29.33 16.81
N VAL A 95 39.81 -29.17 15.56
CA VAL A 95 40.05 -30.14 14.49
C VAL A 95 41.55 -30.23 14.16
N GLU A 96 42.24 -29.09 14.12
CA GLU A 96 43.69 -29.06 13.86
C GLU A 96 44.48 -29.80 14.93
N LEU A 97 44.11 -29.68 16.20
CA LEU A 97 44.72 -30.45 17.28
C LEU A 97 44.63 -31.97 17.05
N LEU A 98 43.41 -32.45 16.75
CA LEU A 98 43.16 -33.85 16.47
C LEU A 98 43.86 -34.34 15.18
N GLN A 99 43.97 -33.47 14.16
CA GLN A 99 44.76 -33.77 12.95
C GLN A 99 46.24 -33.93 13.22
N LYS A 100 46.82 -33.07 14.06
CA LYS A 100 48.21 -33.19 14.50
C LYS A 100 48.42 -34.50 15.26
N GLN A 101 47.52 -34.88 16.16
CA GLN A 101 47.53 -36.17 16.84
C GLN A 101 47.51 -37.36 15.87
N LEU A 102 46.63 -37.28 14.86
CA LEU A 102 46.56 -38.31 13.81
C LEU A 102 47.88 -38.43 13.01
N LEU A 103 48.53 -37.26 12.74
CA LEU A 103 49.83 -37.23 12.05
C LEU A 103 50.93 -37.91 12.86
N VAL A 104 50.96 -37.74 14.19
CA VAL A 104 51.88 -38.44 15.09
C VAL A 104 51.63 -39.95 15.03
N GLN A 105 50.37 -40.40 15.11
CA GLN A 105 50.00 -41.81 15.00
C GLN A 105 50.44 -42.40 13.65
N GLN A 106 50.24 -41.65 12.55
CA GLN A 106 50.69 -42.08 11.21
C GLN A 106 52.21 -42.27 11.14
N SER A 107 52.98 -41.36 11.80
CA SER A 107 54.43 -41.46 11.88
C SER A 107 54.88 -42.69 12.69
N GLN A 108 54.17 -42.99 13.80
CA GLN A 108 54.41 -44.23 14.59
C GLN A 108 54.11 -45.48 13.79
N LEU A 109 52.97 -45.49 13.03
CA LEU A 109 52.59 -46.61 12.16
C LEU A 109 53.70 -46.84 11.13
N LYS A 110 54.20 -45.79 10.48
CA LYS A 110 55.28 -45.91 9.50
C LYS A 110 56.54 -46.55 10.12
N ASN A 111 56.90 -46.19 11.34
CA ASN A 111 58.04 -46.79 12.04
C ASN A 111 57.81 -48.26 12.36
N LEU A 112 56.62 -48.63 12.85
CA LEU A 112 56.27 -50.03 13.11
C LEU A 112 56.22 -50.86 11.82
N MET A 113 55.78 -50.31 10.70
CA MET A 113 55.80 -50.99 9.40
C MET A 113 57.23 -51.27 8.93
N HIS A 114 58.16 -50.32 9.11
CA HIS A 114 59.59 -50.56 8.84
C HIS A 114 60.19 -51.61 9.76
N GLU A 115 59.85 -51.64 11.06
CA GLU A 115 60.30 -52.62 12.01
C GLU A 115 59.72 -54.02 11.67
N LYS A 116 58.47 -54.12 11.29
CA LYS A 116 57.83 -55.29 10.79
C LYS A 116 58.62 -55.90 9.60
N GLU A 117 58.86 -55.06 8.56
CA GLU A 117 59.60 -55.50 7.37
C GLU A 117 60.98 -56.01 7.70
N ARG A 118 61.69 -55.35 8.63
CA ARG A 118 62.99 -55.76 9.12
C ARG A 118 62.91 -57.14 9.85
N THR A 119 61.96 -57.28 10.78
CA THR A 119 61.72 -58.45 11.56
C THR A 119 61.34 -59.67 10.68
N GLU A 120 60.49 -59.47 9.69
CA GLU A 120 60.13 -60.48 8.71
C GLU A 120 61.37 -61.04 7.94
N ARG A 121 62.29 -60.12 7.57
CA ARG A 121 63.57 -60.60 6.95
C ARG A 121 64.41 -61.40 7.88
N LEU A 122 64.49 -61.05 9.17
CA LEU A 122 65.25 -61.74 10.20
C LEU A 122 64.62 -63.08 10.55
N VAL A 123 63.30 -63.20 10.64
CA VAL A 123 62.57 -64.45 10.85
C VAL A 123 62.85 -65.42 9.69
N ARG A 124 62.83 -64.97 8.45
CA ARG A 124 63.18 -65.79 7.28
C ARG A 124 64.61 -66.29 7.26
N ALA A 125 65.52 -65.57 7.95
CA ALA A 125 66.93 -65.95 8.10
C ALA A 125 67.23 -66.70 9.41
N ASP A 126 66.18 -67.19 10.14
CA ASP A 126 66.26 -67.81 11.45
C ASP A 126 66.97 -66.96 12.52
N ALA A 127 67.03 -65.65 12.35
CA ALA A 127 67.69 -64.67 13.24
C ALA A 127 66.72 -63.91 14.18
N ALA A 128 65.43 -64.14 14.11
CA ALA A 128 64.38 -63.66 15.00
C ALA A 128 63.24 -64.70 15.18
N THR A 129 62.41 -64.48 16.24
CA THR A 129 61.33 -65.44 16.57
C THR A 129 60.00 -64.99 15.93
N ALA A 130 59.14 -65.94 15.60
CA ALA A 130 57.77 -65.69 15.11
C ALA A 130 56.99 -64.81 16.12
N LYS A 131 57.18 -65.00 17.42
CA LYS A 131 56.54 -64.21 18.48
C LYS A 131 56.88 -62.75 18.37
N GLN A 132 58.09 -62.33 18.03
CA GLN A 132 58.48 -60.92 17.85
C GLN A 132 57.73 -60.30 16.69
N LEU A 133 57.45 -61.04 15.58
CA LEU A 133 56.67 -60.61 14.47
C LEU A 133 55.20 -60.45 14.86
N ASP A 134 54.66 -61.38 15.62
CA ASP A 134 53.27 -61.32 16.13
C ASP A 134 53.03 -60.15 17.07
N ASP A 135 54.03 -59.86 17.95
CA ASP A 135 54.00 -58.70 18.85
C ASP A 135 53.95 -57.35 18.05
N ILE A 136 54.73 -57.26 16.97
CA ILE A 136 54.71 -56.03 16.09
C ILE A 136 53.37 -55.97 15.32
N ASN A 137 52.85 -57.02 14.81
CA ASN A 137 51.56 -57.07 14.15
C ASN A 137 50.41 -56.55 15.10
N SER A 138 50.42 -57.06 16.34
CA SER A 138 49.51 -56.67 17.38
C SER A 138 49.57 -55.15 17.67
N GLN A 139 50.81 -54.61 17.74
CA GLN A 139 50.99 -53.12 17.94
C GLN A 139 50.46 -52.33 16.74
N ILE A 140 50.67 -52.80 15.50
CA ILE A 140 50.12 -52.18 14.30
C ILE A 140 48.57 -52.18 14.34
N ASP A 141 47.93 -53.26 14.72
CA ASP A 141 46.47 -53.39 14.80
C ASP A 141 45.92 -52.47 15.89
N VAL A 142 46.54 -52.39 17.05
CA VAL A 142 46.16 -51.45 18.11
C VAL A 142 46.28 -49.99 17.63
N LEU A 143 47.39 -49.68 16.95
CA LEU A 143 47.62 -48.31 16.46
C LEU A 143 46.63 -47.91 15.35
N ASN A 144 46.32 -48.82 14.43
CA ASN A 144 45.27 -48.63 13.40
C ASN A 144 43.92 -48.37 14.04
N SER A 145 43.55 -49.12 15.07
CA SER A 145 42.31 -48.92 15.82
C SER A 145 42.29 -47.53 16.51
N GLN A 146 43.39 -47.11 17.09
CA GLN A 146 43.54 -45.77 17.71
C GLN A 146 43.38 -44.65 16.66
N MET A 147 43.98 -44.83 15.47
CA MET A 147 43.86 -43.86 14.36
C MET A 147 42.41 -43.76 13.89
N GLN A 148 41.67 -44.89 13.77
CA GLN A 148 40.24 -44.87 13.45
C GLN A 148 39.44 -44.09 14.49
N VAL A 149 39.70 -44.28 15.78
CA VAL A 149 39.05 -43.52 16.86
C VAL A 149 39.34 -42.03 16.71
N THR A 150 40.58 -41.64 16.45
CA THR A 150 40.95 -40.24 16.24
C THR A 150 40.26 -39.63 15.02
N GLN A 151 40.18 -40.37 13.91
CA GLN A 151 39.43 -39.94 12.72
C GLN A 151 37.93 -39.75 13.03
N GLN A 152 37.33 -40.67 13.78
CA GLN A 152 35.94 -40.55 14.19
C GLN A 152 35.71 -39.34 15.11
N GLN A 153 36.65 -39.07 16.03
CA GLN A 153 36.59 -37.89 16.88
C GLN A 153 36.63 -36.57 16.05
N ILE A 154 37.46 -36.50 15.00
CA ILE A 154 37.47 -35.37 14.06
C ILE A 154 36.12 -35.20 13.40
N ALA A 155 35.49 -36.26 12.89
CA ALA A 155 34.20 -36.24 12.24
C ALA A 155 33.10 -35.78 13.19
N VAL A 156 33.05 -36.31 14.41
CA VAL A 156 32.09 -35.93 15.46
C VAL A 156 32.23 -34.46 15.82
N GLN A 157 33.48 -34.00 16.04
CA GLN A 157 33.75 -32.62 16.40
C GLN A 157 33.29 -31.62 15.32
N LYS A 158 33.58 -31.93 14.04
CA LYS A 158 33.09 -31.13 12.90
C LYS A 158 31.57 -31.08 12.86
N ASN A 159 30.89 -32.25 13.00
CA ASN A 159 29.44 -32.31 12.99
C ASN A 159 28.79 -31.54 14.13
N ASN A 160 29.31 -31.69 15.35
CA ASN A 160 28.78 -30.98 16.53
C ASN A 160 28.80 -29.45 16.34
N ILE A 161 29.95 -28.90 15.93
CA ILE A 161 30.09 -27.46 15.73
C ILE A 161 29.27 -26.99 14.54
N THR A 162 29.23 -27.75 13.45
CA THR A 162 28.38 -27.41 12.28
C THR A 162 26.90 -27.37 12.66
N THR A 163 26.45 -28.36 13.45
CA THR A 163 25.04 -28.39 13.90
C THR A 163 24.74 -27.25 14.86
N GLN A 164 25.65 -26.97 15.80
CA GLN A 164 25.50 -25.83 16.73
C GLN A 164 25.44 -24.51 15.96
N ASN A 165 26.38 -24.27 15.02
CA ASN A 165 26.39 -23.06 14.20
C ASN A 165 25.14 -22.94 13.34
N ARG A 166 24.65 -24.05 12.77
CA ARG A 166 23.38 -24.07 12.02
C ARG A 166 22.20 -23.67 12.91
N SER A 167 22.14 -24.19 14.14
CA SER A 167 21.10 -23.80 15.11
C SER A 167 21.12 -22.31 15.39
N ILE A 168 22.31 -21.74 15.73
CA ILE A 168 22.48 -20.31 16.00
C ILE A 168 22.06 -19.48 14.78
N LEU A 169 22.52 -19.82 13.58
CA LEU A 169 22.24 -19.08 12.37
C LEU A 169 20.78 -19.21 11.93
N SER A 170 20.10 -20.30 12.28
CA SER A 170 18.67 -20.46 11.98
C SER A 170 17.79 -19.41 12.68
N GLU A 171 18.22 -18.90 13.83
CA GLU A 171 17.53 -17.82 14.55
C GLU A 171 17.56 -16.49 13.78
N ALA A 172 18.49 -16.29 12.84
CA ALA A 172 18.54 -15.12 12.00
C ALA A 172 17.35 -15.00 11.02
N GLY A 173 16.72 -16.13 10.65
CA GLY A 173 15.59 -16.15 9.72
C GLY A 173 14.40 -15.32 10.20
N PRO A 174 13.82 -15.61 11.36
CA PRO A 174 12.74 -14.82 11.97
C PRO A 174 13.12 -13.35 12.18
N LEU A 175 14.35 -13.07 12.65
CA LEU A 175 14.82 -11.71 12.88
C LEU A 175 14.93 -10.90 11.58
N LYS A 176 15.37 -11.51 10.47
CA LYS A 176 15.36 -10.86 9.15
C LYS A 176 13.94 -10.50 8.71
N LYS A 177 12.94 -11.34 8.98
CA LYS A 177 11.54 -11.04 8.70
C LYS A 177 11.02 -9.91 9.58
N GLN A 178 11.41 -9.86 10.85
CA GLN A 178 11.09 -8.77 11.76
C GLN A 178 11.71 -7.45 11.28
N ALA A 179 12.98 -7.45 10.87
CA ALA A 179 13.63 -6.25 10.31
C ALA A 179 12.93 -5.76 9.03
N ALA A 180 12.47 -6.69 8.16
CA ALA A 180 11.70 -6.35 6.97
C ALA A 180 10.32 -5.75 7.32
N GLN A 181 9.64 -6.26 8.33
CA GLN A 181 8.37 -5.71 8.82
C GLN A 181 8.54 -4.27 9.33
N VAL A 182 9.57 -4.02 10.13
CA VAL A 182 9.87 -2.66 10.62
C VAL A 182 10.26 -1.74 9.45
N GLN A 183 10.98 -2.24 8.44
CA GLN A 183 11.29 -1.48 7.23
C GLN A 183 10.03 -1.09 6.46
N GLU A 184 9.05 -1.98 6.36
CA GLU A 184 7.75 -1.68 5.75
C GLU A 184 7.00 -0.58 6.52
N GLN A 185 7.02 -0.63 7.84
CA GLN A 185 6.47 0.45 8.68
C GLN A 185 7.20 1.77 8.43
N ILE A 186 8.54 1.77 8.32
CA ILE A 186 9.30 2.97 7.98
C ILE A 186 8.90 3.50 6.59
N SER A 187 8.63 2.64 5.61
CA SER A 187 8.18 3.11 4.29
C SER A 187 6.83 3.81 4.36
N LYS A 188 5.93 3.34 5.22
CA LYS A 188 4.60 3.91 5.46
C LYS A 188 4.59 5.22 6.26
N THR A 189 5.72 5.65 6.81
CA THR A 189 5.83 6.99 7.39
C THR A 189 5.87 8.09 6.32
N LYS A 190 6.18 7.74 5.07
CA LYS A 190 6.11 8.65 3.94
C LYS A 190 4.66 8.75 3.47
N ILE A 191 4.12 9.95 3.47
CA ILE A 191 2.78 10.22 2.97
C ILE A 191 2.87 10.36 1.46
N VAL A 192 2.27 9.39 0.75
CA VAL A 192 2.28 9.33 -0.72
C VAL A 192 0.91 9.67 -1.23
N ASN A 193 0.84 10.61 -2.16
CA ASN A 193 -0.42 10.99 -2.82
C ASN A 193 -0.90 9.86 -3.75
N PRO A 194 -2.14 9.34 -3.57
CA PRO A 194 -2.59 8.15 -4.31
C PRO A 194 -3.10 8.43 -5.73
N VAL A 195 -3.56 9.66 -6.02
CA VAL A 195 -4.23 10.03 -7.28
C VAL A 195 -3.73 11.36 -7.81
N ASN A 196 -3.85 11.56 -9.13
CA ASN A 196 -3.65 12.89 -9.71
C ASN A 196 -4.85 13.78 -9.37
N GLY A 197 -4.62 15.02 -8.97
CA GLY A 197 -5.72 15.92 -8.67
C GLY A 197 -5.28 17.23 -8.00
N THR A 198 -6.28 17.96 -7.55
CA THR A 198 -6.11 19.22 -6.81
C THR A 198 -6.54 19.01 -5.36
N VAL A 199 -5.78 19.53 -4.42
CA VAL A 199 -6.10 19.50 -3.00
C VAL A 199 -7.30 20.40 -2.74
N ILE A 200 -8.35 19.81 -2.15
CA ILE A 200 -9.61 20.52 -1.86
C ILE A 200 -9.59 21.08 -0.44
N THR A 201 -9.12 20.28 0.51
CA THR A 201 -9.12 20.66 1.93
C THR A 201 -7.92 20.04 2.62
N LYS A 202 -7.26 20.83 3.44
CA LYS A 202 -6.18 20.39 4.34
C LYS A 202 -6.74 20.28 5.76
N TYR A 203 -6.55 19.12 6.41
CA TYR A 203 -7.10 18.84 7.73
C TYR A 203 -6.07 18.88 8.86
N THR A 204 -4.79 18.84 8.52
CA THR A 204 -3.70 18.66 9.50
C THR A 204 -2.51 19.52 9.09
N GLU A 205 -1.85 20.12 10.09
CA GLU A 205 -0.68 20.95 9.89
C GLU A 205 0.64 20.22 10.25
N GLN A 206 1.74 20.69 9.69
CA GLN A 206 3.08 20.25 10.08
C GLN A 206 3.30 20.48 11.57
N GLY A 207 3.90 19.52 12.26
CA GLY A 207 4.15 19.54 13.70
C GLY A 207 3.06 18.89 14.54
N GLU A 208 1.86 18.66 14.00
CA GLU A 208 0.81 17.95 14.70
C GLU A 208 1.12 16.47 14.89
N ILE A 209 0.47 15.86 15.87
CA ILE A 209 0.50 14.41 16.07
C ILE A 209 -0.61 13.78 15.24
N THR A 210 -0.23 12.81 14.42
CA THR A 210 -1.17 11.98 13.65
C THR A 210 -1.32 10.59 14.27
N SER A 211 -2.40 9.90 13.88
CA SER A 211 -2.69 8.51 14.23
C SER A 211 -3.15 7.74 12.99
N PRO A 212 -3.08 6.40 13.00
CA PRO A 212 -3.60 5.60 11.88
C PRO A 212 -5.06 5.96 11.58
N GLY A 213 -5.35 6.28 10.30
CA GLY A 213 -6.67 6.69 9.83
C GLY A 213 -7.01 8.19 10.01
N LYS A 214 -6.17 9.00 10.68
CA LYS A 214 -6.40 10.45 10.74
C LYS A 214 -6.26 11.06 9.34
N ALA A 215 -7.31 11.77 8.90
CA ALA A 215 -7.31 12.47 7.63
C ALA A 215 -6.26 13.59 7.63
N LEU A 216 -5.47 13.67 6.58
CA LEU A 216 -4.43 14.69 6.40
C LEU A 216 -4.91 15.76 5.42
N TYR A 217 -5.39 15.36 4.27
CA TYR A 217 -5.97 16.25 3.27
C TYR A 217 -6.95 15.49 2.37
N LYS A 218 -7.73 16.24 1.60
CA LYS A 218 -8.68 15.76 0.61
C LYS A 218 -8.24 16.22 -0.77
N ILE A 219 -8.26 15.32 -1.76
CA ILE A 219 -7.86 15.59 -3.14
C ILE A 219 -8.93 15.09 -4.11
N ALA A 220 -9.13 15.78 -5.24
CA ALA A 220 -10.00 15.33 -6.32
C ALA A 220 -9.44 15.71 -7.68
N ASP A 221 -9.75 14.90 -8.69
CA ASP A 221 -9.53 15.27 -10.09
C ASP A 221 -10.62 16.27 -10.53
N LEU A 222 -10.22 17.51 -10.72
CA LEU A 222 -11.11 18.58 -11.15
C LEU A 222 -11.17 18.76 -12.67
N SER A 223 -10.50 17.92 -13.46
CA SER A 223 -10.56 17.98 -14.93
C SER A 223 -11.95 17.61 -15.48
N TYR A 224 -12.66 16.79 -14.74
CA TYR A 224 -14.06 16.45 -14.96
C TYR A 224 -14.83 16.56 -13.66
N LEU A 225 -16.02 17.16 -13.73
CA LEU A 225 -16.96 17.19 -12.62
C LEU A 225 -18.23 16.44 -12.98
N ASN A 226 -18.90 15.88 -11.98
CA ASN A 226 -20.16 15.19 -12.13
C ASN A 226 -21.28 16.12 -11.67
N LEU A 227 -22.15 16.54 -12.59
CA LEU A 227 -23.39 17.20 -12.19
C LEU A 227 -24.36 16.13 -11.69
N ARG A 228 -24.67 16.16 -10.40
CA ARG A 228 -25.73 15.34 -9.81
C ARG A 228 -27.05 16.07 -9.97
N ALA A 229 -27.78 15.76 -11.03
CA ALA A 229 -29.05 16.36 -11.35
C ALA A 229 -30.20 15.39 -11.03
N TYR A 230 -31.39 15.97 -10.79
CA TYR A 230 -32.58 15.22 -10.40
C TYR A 230 -33.63 15.32 -11.49
N VAL A 231 -34.08 14.16 -11.99
CA VAL A 231 -35.15 14.05 -13.02
C VAL A 231 -36.39 13.46 -12.42
N THR A 232 -37.55 13.85 -12.92
CA THR A 232 -38.82 13.26 -12.54
C THR A 232 -39.04 11.88 -13.17
N GLY A 233 -39.97 11.08 -12.65
CA GLY A 233 -40.31 9.79 -13.24
C GLY A 233 -40.81 9.88 -14.69
N ALA A 234 -41.45 10.99 -15.07
CA ALA A 234 -41.92 11.23 -16.46
C ALA A 234 -40.73 11.48 -17.42
N GLN A 235 -39.70 12.18 -16.94
CA GLN A 235 -38.49 12.46 -17.72
C GLN A 235 -37.52 11.24 -17.81
N LEU A 236 -37.62 10.31 -16.87
CA LEU A 236 -36.78 9.10 -16.84
C LEU A 236 -36.91 8.27 -18.15
N SER A 237 -38.07 8.24 -18.77
CA SER A 237 -38.27 7.55 -20.05
C SER A 237 -37.56 8.19 -21.25
N GLN A 238 -37.14 9.46 -21.09
CA GLN A 238 -36.53 10.26 -22.16
C GLN A 238 -34.97 10.27 -22.06
N ILE A 239 -34.40 9.70 -21.01
CA ILE A 239 -32.95 9.68 -20.77
C ILE A 239 -32.38 8.27 -20.88
N LYS A 240 -31.14 8.20 -21.37
CA LYS A 240 -30.39 6.94 -21.52
C LYS A 240 -28.94 7.13 -21.07
N LEU A 241 -28.34 6.06 -20.58
CA LEU A 241 -26.89 6.02 -20.33
C LEU A 241 -26.12 6.31 -21.62
N GLY A 242 -25.08 7.15 -21.54
CA GLY A 242 -24.29 7.59 -22.68
C GLY A 242 -24.88 8.74 -23.49
N GLN A 243 -26.11 9.18 -23.18
CA GLN A 243 -26.75 10.32 -23.86
C GLN A 243 -26.00 11.62 -23.56
N GLN A 244 -25.80 12.42 -24.62
CA GLN A 244 -25.29 13.78 -24.49
C GLN A 244 -26.42 14.75 -24.14
N VAL A 245 -26.12 15.68 -23.24
CA VAL A 245 -27.07 16.71 -22.78
C VAL A 245 -26.33 18.07 -22.70
N ASN A 246 -27.10 19.14 -22.80
CA ASN A 246 -26.57 20.47 -22.52
C ASN A 246 -26.69 20.78 -21.03
N VAL A 247 -25.60 21.24 -20.43
CA VAL A 247 -25.58 21.71 -19.05
C VAL A 247 -25.40 23.21 -19.06
N LEU A 248 -26.35 23.89 -18.47
CA LEU A 248 -26.46 25.36 -18.42
C LEU A 248 -25.99 25.82 -17.04
N ILE A 249 -25.05 26.74 -17.02
CA ILE A 249 -24.54 27.37 -15.81
C ILE A 249 -24.85 28.88 -15.87
N ASP A 250 -25.40 29.41 -14.79
CA ASP A 250 -25.67 30.83 -14.70
C ASP A 250 -24.34 31.63 -14.77
N ASP A 251 -24.25 32.54 -15.75
CA ASP A 251 -23.09 33.42 -16.00
C ASP A 251 -23.45 34.88 -15.73
N GLY A 252 -24.38 35.10 -14.80
CA GLY A 252 -24.88 36.42 -14.41
C GLY A 252 -25.85 37.08 -15.40
N ALA A 253 -26.62 38.03 -14.94
CA ALA A 253 -27.52 38.91 -15.73
C ALA A 253 -28.27 38.23 -16.89
N LYS A 254 -28.89 37.05 -16.67
CA LYS A 254 -29.69 36.26 -17.66
C LYS A 254 -28.88 35.62 -18.80
N LYS A 255 -27.58 35.41 -18.63
CA LYS A 255 -26.76 34.66 -19.57
C LYS A 255 -26.43 33.29 -19.01
N TYR A 256 -26.41 32.28 -19.88
CA TYR A 256 -25.98 30.91 -19.53
C TYR A 256 -24.70 30.57 -20.28
N ARG A 257 -23.79 29.95 -19.58
CA ARG A 257 -22.64 29.24 -20.18
C ARG A 257 -23.04 27.79 -20.37
N THR A 258 -22.91 27.30 -21.58
CA THR A 258 -23.33 25.94 -21.95
C THR A 258 -22.15 25.02 -22.05
N TYR A 259 -22.23 23.89 -21.35
CA TYR A 259 -21.29 22.79 -21.43
C TYR A 259 -21.99 21.54 -22.01
N THR A 260 -21.23 20.70 -22.70
CA THR A 260 -21.72 19.39 -23.11
C THR A 260 -21.41 18.39 -22.00
N GLY A 261 -22.42 17.71 -21.50
CA GLY A 261 -22.31 16.64 -20.53
C GLY A 261 -22.75 15.29 -21.10
N THR A 262 -22.29 14.21 -20.49
CA THR A 262 -22.70 12.83 -20.83
C THR A 262 -23.31 12.18 -19.60
N ILE A 263 -24.48 11.58 -19.72
CA ILE A 263 -25.14 10.84 -18.64
C ILE A 263 -24.35 9.54 -18.42
N ILE A 264 -23.70 9.43 -17.24
CA ILE A 264 -22.86 8.26 -16.90
C ILE A 264 -23.54 7.32 -15.90
N TRP A 265 -24.56 7.80 -15.20
CA TRP A 265 -25.28 7.01 -14.22
C TRP A 265 -26.68 7.55 -13.98
N ILE A 266 -27.64 6.64 -13.77
CA ILE A 266 -29.03 6.93 -13.42
C ILE A 266 -29.39 6.06 -12.22
N SER A 267 -29.95 6.66 -11.16
CA SER A 267 -30.34 5.95 -9.95
C SER A 267 -31.45 4.94 -10.22
N ASN A 268 -31.29 3.71 -9.70
CA ASN A 268 -32.34 2.70 -9.70
C ASN A 268 -33.35 2.88 -8.55
N LYS A 269 -33.12 3.86 -7.67
CA LYS A 269 -33.94 4.15 -6.51
C LYS A 269 -34.40 5.61 -6.55
N ALA A 270 -35.70 5.82 -6.33
CA ALA A 270 -36.21 7.15 -6.19
C ALA A 270 -35.70 7.79 -4.88
N GLU A 271 -35.40 9.08 -4.96
CA GLU A 271 -35.00 9.93 -3.85
C GLU A 271 -36.05 11.04 -3.67
N PHE A 272 -36.11 11.61 -2.48
CA PHE A 272 -36.84 12.87 -2.29
C PHE A 272 -35.93 14.03 -2.73
N THR A 273 -36.53 15.07 -3.33
CA THR A 273 -35.76 16.27 -3.68
C THR A 273 -35.06 16.83 -2.45
N PRO A 274 -33.75 17.20 -2.53
CA PRO A 274 -33.01 17.73 -1.37
C PRO A 274 -33.45 19.11 -0.92
N LYS A 275 -34.54 19.66 -1.45
CA LYS A 275 -35.10 20.97 -1.00
C LYS A 275 -35.79 20.79 0.36
N THR A 276 -35.57 21.74 1.26
CA THR A 276 -36.34 21.90 2.49
C THR A 276 -37.79 22.14 2.13
N ILE A 277 -38.60 21.09 2.23
CA ILE A 277 -39.99 21.05 1.76
C ILE A 277 -40.85 21.88 2.68
N GLN A 278 -41.51 22.86 2.15
CA GLN A 278 -42.40 23.75 2.91
C GLN A 278 -43.89 23.55 2.61
N THR A 279 -44.27 22.88 1.52
CA THR A 279 -45.69 22.69 1.17
C THR A 279 -46.09 21.22 1.04
N LYS A 280 -47.38 20.95 1.25
CA LYS A 280 -47.97 19.57 1.20
C LYS A 280 -47.93 18.96 -0.20
N GLU A 281 -47.91 19.78 -1.24
CA GLU A 281 -47.94 19.37 -2.67
C GLU A 281 -46.54 19.02 -3.18
N GLU A 282 -45.46 19.59 -2.62
CA GLU A 282 -44.07 19.32 -3.00
C GLU A 282 -43.56 17.98 -2.43
N ARG A 283 -44.24 17.38 -1.43
CA ARG A 283 -43.85 16.08 -0.83
C ARG A 283 -44.08 14.85 -1.74
N ALA A 284 -44.79 15.02 -2.84
CA ALA A 284 -45.23 13.90 -3.67
C ALA A 284 -44.33 13.61 -4.89
N ASN A 285 -43.31 14.44 -5.16
CA ASN A 285 -42.50 14.29 -6.36
C ASN A 285 -41.25 13.47 -6.09
N LEU A 286 -41.32 12.16 -6.27
CA LEU A 286 -40.17 11.27 -6.35
C LEU A 286 -39.31 11.64 -7.55
N VAL A 287 -38.04 11.82 -7.33
CA VAL A 287 -37.05 12.13 -8.36
C VAL A 287 -35.99 11.05 -8.42
N TYR A 288 -35.33 10.94 -9.53
CA TYR A 288 -34.21 10.02 -9.73
C TYR A 288 -32.94 10.82 -9.94
N ALA A 289 -31.91 10.54 -9.13
CA ALA A 289 -30.61 11.16 -9.29
C ALA A 289 -29.93 10.64 -10.56
N THR A 290 -29.34 11.55 -11.31
CA THR A 290 -28.51 11.24 -12.50
C THR A 290 -27.13 11.88 -12.33
N LYS A 291 -26.08 11.19 -12.73
CA LYS A 291 -24.74 11.79 -12.80
C LYS A 291 -24.38 12.08 -14.26
N ILE A 292 -24.05 13.32 -14.52
CA ILE A 292 -23.70 13.83 -15.84
C ILE A 292 -22.25 14.30 -15.76
N LYS A 293 -21.36 13.60 -16.48
CA LYS A 293 -19.93 13.92 -16.55
C LYS A 293 -19.72 15.11 -17.48
N VAL A 294 -19.13 16.18 -16.96
CA VAL A 294 -18.86 17.43 -17.66
C VAL A 294 -17.38 17.74 -17.60
N LYS A 295 -16.79 18.05 -18.75
CA LYS A 295 -15.39 18.50 -18.82
C LYS A 295 -15.28 19.90 -18.24
N ASN A 296 -14.38 20.10 -17.29
CA ASN A 296 -14.14 21.37 -16.64
C ASN A 296 -13.07 22.16 -17.41
N ASP A 297 -13.34 23.41 -17.66
CA ASP A 297 -12.40 24.40 -18.23
C ASP A 297 -11.70 25.25 -17.16
N GLY A 298 -11.89 24.90 -15.85
CA GLY A 298 -11.40 25.64 -14.69
C GLY A 298 -12.45 26.59 -14.08
N TYR A 299 -13.56 26.82 -14.76
CA TYR A 299 -14.65 27.69 -14.26
C TYR A 299 -15.57 26.94 -13.29
N LEU A 300 -15.90 25.67 -13.60
CA LEU A 300 -16.79 24.86 -12.77
C LEU A 300 -16.16 24.56 -11.41
N LYS A 301 -16.96 24.71 -10.36
CA LYS A 301 -16.56 24.44 -8.96
C LYS A 301 -17.48 23.41 -8.32
N ILE A 302 -16.96 22.66 -7.38
CA ILE A 302 -17.75 21.75 -6.53
C ILE A 302 -18.81 22.57 -5.81
N GLY A 303 -20.04 22.05 -5.75
CA GLY A 303 -21.19 22.75 -5.16
C GLY A 303 -21.85 23.79 -6.06
N MET A 304 -21.26 24.14 -7.22
CA MET A 304 -21.89 25.04 -8.19
C MET A 304 -23.17 24.41 -8.72
N TYR A 305 -24.20 25.21 -8.90
CA TYR A 305 -25.50 24.81 -9.42
C TYR A 305 -25.47 24.72 -10.94
N GLY A 306 -26.13 23.72 -11.49
CA GLY A 306 -26.24 23.51 -12.92
C GLY A 306 -27.65 23.03 -13.32
N GLU A 307 -28.09 23.47 -14.48
CA GLU A 307 -29.35 23.10 -15.11
C GLU A 307 -29.10 22.20 -16.31
N VAL A 308 -29.95 21.24 -16.55
CA VAL A 308 -29.81 20.27 -17.63
C VAL A 308 -30.92 20.47 -18.63
N GLN A 309 -30.55 20.58 -19.90
CA GLN A 309 -31.47 20.59 -21.03
C GLN A 309 -31.28 19.29 -21.83
N LEU A 310 -32.35 18.49 -21.87
CA LEU A 310 -32.38 17.27 -22.66
C LEU A 310 -32.44 17.64 -24.14
N GLN A 311 -31.51 17.14 -24.93
CA GLN A 311 -31.56 17.29 -26.38
C GLN A 311 -32.75 16.40 -26.88
N ASN A 312 -33.83 17.00 -27.29
CA ASN A 312 -34.86 16.31 -28.01
C ASN A 312 -34.32 15.86 -29.37
N ASN A 313 -33.85 14.63 -29.48
CA ASN A 313 -33.71 13.99 -30.78
C ASN A 313 -35.08 13.80 -31.38
N LYS A 314 -35.47 14.76 -32.23
CA LYS A 314 -36.63 14.56 -33.15
C LYS A 314 -36.24 13.54 -34.20
#